data_7332e2de33862918c985ef26d5578a44
#
_entry.id   7332e2de33862918c985ef26d5578a44
#
_cell.length_a   1.000
_cell.length_b   1.000
_cell.length_c   1.000
_cell.angle_alpha   90.00
_cell.angle_beta   90.00
_cell.angle_gamma   90.00
#
_symmetry.space_group_name_H-M   'P 1'
#
loop_
_entity.id
_entity.type
_entity.pdbx_description
1 polymer ?
#
loop_
_entity_poly.entity_id
_entity_poly.type
_entity_poly.pdbx_seq_one_letter_code
_entity_poly.pdbx_strand_id
1 'polypeptide(L)'
;MSAEGSGYNRLYRVNAEHYFSKAIENLFAAEERRFAAIIDAVTDSPGDRRQFVKSLWVYGSVARGEDRLGSDLDVGVVTEAADLAAVVDVVRDSLAIQSERLGFTPSVVGLDMEDLSRLARDDDPWWASVVKDAIVLAGRRPKELPSLA
;
A
#
# COMPACT_ATOMS: atom_id res chain seq x y z
N MET A 1 32.49 -1.41 47.51
CA MET A 1 32.03 -1.28 46.75
C MET A 1 31.84 -0.30 46.02
N SER A 2 31.74 -0.13 45.24
CA SER A 2 32.27 0.77 44.76
C SER A 2 31.49 1.60 43.86
N ALA A 3 31.50 2.88 44.06
CA ALA A 3 30.94 3.90 43.21
C ALA A 3 31.47 3.86 41.78
N GLU A 4 32.68 3.39 41.62
CA GLU A 4 33.30 3.24 40.30
C GLU A 4 32.59 2.18 39.45
N GLY A 5 32.28 1.03 40.02
CA GLY A 5 31.53 -0.02 39.36
C GLY A 5 30.15 0.42 38.96
N SER A 6 29.47 1.16 39.83
CA SER A 6 28.15 1.73 39.54
C SER A 6 28.19 2.75 38.41
N GLY A 7 29.20 3.61 38.40
CA GLY A 7 29.37 4.62 37.35
C GLY A 7 29.65 4.02 35.98
N TYR A 8 30.50 3.00 35.94
CA TYR A 8 30.80 2.29 34.69
C TYR A 8 29.58 1.57 34.12
N ASN A 9 28.83 0.89 34.94
CA ASN A 9 27.63 0.17 34.53
C ASN A 9 26.56 1.15 34.01
N ARG A 10 26.43 2.31 34.65
CA ARG A 10 25.50 3.34 34.21
C ARG A 10 25.88 3.90 32.83
N LEU A 11 27.15 4.20 32.60
CA LEU A 11 27.64 4.69 31.32
C LEU A 11 27.45 3.67 30.21
N TYR A 12 27.73 2.41 30.46
CA TYR A 12 27.51 1.32 29.51
C TYR A 12 26.04 1.20 29.13
N ARG A 13 25.13 1.31 30.09
CA ARG A 13 23.68 1.23 29.86
C ARG A 13 23.19 2.39 29.00
N VAL A 14 23.62 3.62 29.21
CA VAL A 14 23.27 4.79 28.42
C VAL A 14 23.73 4.61 26.98
N ASN A 15 24.93 4.12 26.75
CA ASN A 15 25.43 3.85 25.40
C ASN A 15 24.61 2.76 24.69
N ALA A 16 24.19 1.71 25.40
CA ALA A 16 23.35 0.66 24.84
C ALA A 16 21.96 1.20 24.47
N GLU A 17 21.35 2.00 25.31
CA GLU A 17 20.07 2.64 25.04
C GLU A 17 20.15 3.56 23.81
N HIS A 18 21.19 4.35 23.69
CA HIS A 18 21.43 5.19 22.52
C HIS A 18 21.58 4.35 21.25
N TYR A 19 22.31 3.26 21.30
CA TYR A 19 22.47 2.34 20.17
C TYR A 19 21.12 1.76 19.72
N PHE A 20 20.31 1.27 20.66
CA PHE A 20 18.99 0.73 20.36
C PHE A 20 18.04 1.79 19.82
N SER A 21 18.06 2.99 20.38
CA SER A 21 17.26 4.11 19.89
C SER A 21 17.62 4.44 18.45
N LYS A 22 18.91 4.47 18.11
CA LYS A 22 19.39 4.70 16.75
C LYS A 22 18.95 3.58 15.80
N ALA A 23 19.03 2.33 16.23
CA ALA A 23 18.61 1.18 15.45
C ALA A 23 17.09 1.24 15.16
N ILE A 24 16.29 1.61 16.15
CA ILE A 24 14.85 1.79 15.99
C ILE A 24 14.54 2.92 14.99
N GLU A 25 15.20 4.06 15.13
CA GLU A 25 15.05 5.19 14.18
C GLU A 25 15.38 4.76 12.75
N ASN A 26 16.46 4.02 12.55
CA ASN A 26 16.86 3.50 11.25
C ASN A 26 15.82 2.53 10.69
N LEU A 27 15.22 1.68 11.53
CA LEU A 27 14.18 0.75 11.14
C LEU A 27 12.93 1.50 10.68
N PHE A 28 12.45 2.49 11.42
CA PHE A 28 11.32 3.32 11.02
C PHE A 28 11.57 4.05 9.71
N ALA A 29 12.74 4.62 9.53
CA ALA A 29 13.12 5.29 8.29
C ALA A 29 13.15 4.31 7.10
N ALA A 30 13.61 3.09 7.31
CA ALA A 30 13.61 2.03 6.29
C ALA A 30 12.18 1.63 5.90
N GLU A 31 11.28 1.48 6.89
CA GLU A 31 9.88 1.14 6.65
C GLU A 31 9.15 2.26 5.91
N GLU A 32 9.40 3.51 6.26
CA GLU A 32 8.84 4.66 5.54
C GLU A 32 9.29 4.70 4.08
N ARG A 33 10.57 4.43 3.82
CA ARG A 33 11.11 4.36 2.46
C ARG A 33 10.52 3.19 1.68
N ARG A 34 10.32 2.04 2.34
CA ARG A 34 9.69 0.88 1.72
C ARG A 34 8.24 1.20 1.35
N PHE A 35 7.48 1.79 2.27
CA PHE A 35 6.10 2.21 2.01
C PHE A 35 6.02 3.18 0.83
N ALA A 36 6.86 4.22 0.83
CA ALA A 36 6.91 5.18 -0.27
C ALA A 36 7.25 4.50 -1.60
N ALA A 37 8.18 3.56 -1.61
CA ALA A 37 8.56 2.81 -2.80
C ALA A 37 7.40 1.92 -3.30
N ILE A 38 6.63 1.30 -2.41
CA ILE A 38 5.43 0.53 -2.76
C ILE A 38 4.39 1.45 -3.41
N ILE A 39 4.11 2.59 -2.80
CA ILE A 39 3.15 3.57 -3.34
C ILE A 39 3.58 4.06 -4.73
N ASP A 40 4.86 4.35 -4.92
CA ASP A 40 5.40 4.74 -6.22
C ASP A 40 5.25 3.61 -7.26
N ALA A 41 5.55 2.37 -6.87
CA ALA A 41 5.40 1.21 -7.75
C ALA A 41 3.95 1.03 -8.20
N VAL A 42 2.98 1.19 -7.30
CA VAL A 42 1.55 1.11 -7.65
C VAL A 42 1.15 2.28 -8.54
N THR A 43 1.56 3.50 -8.20
CA THR A 43 1.23 4.71 -8.96
C THR A 43 1.72 4.61 -10.41
N ASP A 44 2.90 4.04 -10.61
CA ASP A 44 3.52 3.90 -11.94
C ASP A 44 3.07 2.63 -12.68
N SER A 45 2.39 1.71 -12.01
CA SER A 45 2.07 0.38 -12.54
C SER A 45 1.20 0.38 -13.82
N PRO A 46 0.27 1.33 -14.05
CA PRO A 46 -0.48 1.36 -15.31
C PRO A 46 0.36 1.68 -16.55
N GLY A 47 1.53 2.30 -16.39
CA GLY A 47 2.43 2.61 -17.49
C GLY A 47 1.75 3.35 -18.63
N ASP A 48 1.84 2.81 -19.84
CA ASP A 48 1.27 3.39 -21.06
C ASP A 48 -0.28 3.36 -21.08
N ARG A 49 -0.89 2.63 -20.16
CA ARG A 49 -2.36 2.51 -20.03
C ARG A 49 -2.96 3.49 -19.04
N ARG A 50 -2.17 4.39 -18.50
CA ARG A 50 -2.61 5.35 -17.46
C ARG A 50 -3.84 6.16 -17.89
N GLN A 51 -3.95 6.56 -19.14
CA GLN A 51 -5.09 7.34 -19.64
C GLN A 51 -6.44 6.61 -19.53
N PHE A 52 -6.41 5.28 -19.42
CA PHE A 52 -7.64 4.48 -19.29
C PHE A 52 -8.07 4.27 -17.84
N VAL A 53 -7.23 4.67 -16.88
CA VAL A 53 -7.50 4.48 -15.44
C VAL A 53 -8.42 5.59 -14.94
N LYS A 54 -9.60 5.19 -14.46
CA LYS A 54 -10.54 6.11 -13.79
C LYS A 54 -10.24 6.29 -12.34
N SER A 55 -9.72 5.25 -11.70
CA SER A 55 -9.26 5.28 -10.32
C SER A 55 -8.24 4.16 -10.08
N LEU A 56 -7.28 4.45 -9.22
CA LEU A 56 -6.26 3.50 -8.76
C LEU A 56 -6.06 3.75 -7.27
N TRP A 57 -6.15 2.70 -6.47
CA TRP A 57 -5.99 2.82 -5.02
C TRP A 57 -5.32 1.59 -4.42
N VAL A 58 -4.79 1.78 -3.22
CA VAL A 58 -4.32 0.71 -2.33
C VAL A 58 -5.32 0.61 -1.18
N TYR A 59 -5.64 -0.61 -0.76
CA TYR A 59 -6.52 -0.85 0.38
C TYR A 59 -5.97 -1.99 1.24
N GLY A 60 -6.69 -2.38 2.28
CA GLY A 60 -6.28 -3.47 3.16
C GLY A 60 -5.14 -3.10 4.09
N SER A 61 -4.32 -4.08 4.46
CA SER A 61 -3.30 -3.92 5.51
C SER A 61 -2.23 -2.87 5.18
N VAL A 62 -1.80 -2.77 3.92
CA VAL A 62 -0.82 -1.76 3.50
C VAL A 62 -1.39 -0.35 3.69
N ALA A 63 -2.64 -0.12 3.27
CA ALA A 63 -3.29 1.18 3.43
C ALA A 63 -3.47 1.56 4.90
N ARG A 64 -3.67 0.58 5.78
CA ARG A 64 -3.79 0.81 7.22
C ARG A 64 -2.46 0.91 7.96
N GLY A 65 -1.33 0.72 7.28
CA GLY A 65 0.00 0.70 7.90
C GLY A 65 0.26 -0.53 8.76
N GLU A 66 -0.44 -1.62 8.52
CA GLU A 66 -0.37 -2.87 9.27
C GLU A 66 0.39 -3.97 8.53
N ASP A 67 0.94 -3.65 7.37
CA ASP A 67 1.62 -4.63 6.52
C ASP A 67 2.92 -5.13 7.14
N ARG A 68 3.29 -6.32 6.71
CA ARG A 68 4.55 -6.97 7.06
C ARG A 68 5.25 -7.41 5.78
N LEU A 69 6.53 -7.71 5.88
CA LEU A 69 7.28 -8.30 4.77
C LEU A 69 6.56 -9.58 4.29
N GLY A 70 6.29 -9.66 3.00
CA GLY A 70 5.53 -10.76 2.41
C GLY A 70 4.01 -10.63 2.46
N SER A 71 3.49 -9.55 3.04
CA SER A 71 2.04 -9.28 3.07
C SER A 71 1.46 -9.06 1.67
N ASP A 72 0.16 -9.31 1.54
CA ASP A 72 -0.57 -8.97 0.32
C ASP A 72 -0.65 -7.45 0.15
N LEU A 73 -0.39 -7.01 -1.07
CA LEU A 73 -0.59 -5.63 -1.48
C LEU A 73 -1.88 -5.58 -2.28
N ASP A 74 -2.93 -5.09 -1.66
CA ASP A 74 -4.26 -5.03 -2.24
C ASP A 74 -4.40 -3.75 -3.07
N VAL A 75 -4.56 -3.92 -4.38
CA VAL A 75 -4.67 -2.82 -5.35
C VAL A 75 -5.99 -2.90 -6.09
N GLY A 76 -6.71 -1.79 -6.12
CA GLY A 76 -7.93 -1.65 -6.92
C GLY A 76 -7.69 -0.73 -8.12
N VAL A 77 -8.18 -1.13 -9.27
CA VAL A 77 -8.13 -0.31 -10.48
C VAL A 77 -9.48 -0.31 -11.18
N VAL A 78 -9.91 0.86 -11.59
CA VAL A 78 -11.18 1.07 -12.29
C VAL A 78 -10.95 1.62 -13.69
N THR A 79 -11.59 1.02 -14.66
CA THR A 79 -11.57 1.44 -16.06
C THR A 79 -12.94 1.28 -16.69
N GLU A 80 -13.09 1.68 -17.95
CA GLU A 80 -14.20 1.20 -18.77
C GLU A 80 -14.04 -0.31 -19.01
N ALA A 81 -15.17 -1.00 -19.24
CA ALA A 81 -15.18 -2.45 -19.44
C ALA A 81 -14.25 -2.89 -20.57
N ALA A 82 -14.19 -2.13 -21.66
CA ALA A 82 -13.37 -2.46 -22.83
C ALA A 82 -11.86 -2.46 -22.55
N ASP A 83 -11.41 -1.68 -21.57
CA ASP A 83 -10.00 -1.48 -21.26
C ASP A 83 -9.54 -2.30 -20.06
N LEU A 84 -10.47 -2.88 -19.30
CA LEU A 84 -10.20 -3.48 -18.00
C LEU A 84 -9.15 -4.58 -18.04
N ALA A 85 -9.30 -5.55 -18.93
CA ALA A 85 -8.37 -6.69 -19.00
C ALA A 85 -6.94 -6.21 -19.31
N ALA A 86 -6.78 -5.32 -20.27
CA ALA A 86 -5.47 -4.82 -20.69
C ALA A 86 -4.79 -4.02 -19.57
N VAL A 87 -5.55 -3.18 -18.87
CA VAL A 87 -5.01 -2.38 -17.76
C VAL A 87 -4.62 -3.27 -16.59
N VAL A 88 -5.47 -4.21 -16.21
CA VAL A 88 -5.19 -5.15 -15.12
C VAL A 88 -3.93 -5.97 -15.40
N ASP A 89 -3.76 -6.46 -16.62
CA ASP A 89 -2.57 -7.23 -17.00
C ASP A 89 -1.29 -6.40 -16.87
N VAL A 90 -1.30 -5.16 -17.35
CA VAL A 90 -0.15 -4.26 -17.24
C VAL A 90 0.18 -3.97 -15.77
N VAL A 91 -0.82 -3.70 -14.94
CA VAL A 91 -0.63 -3.46 -13.51
C VAL A 91 -0.05 -4.69 -12.82
N ARG A 92 -0.60 -5.86 -13.06
CA ARG A 92 -0.10 -7.12 -12.48
C ARG A 92 1.34 -7.40 -12.88
N ASP A 93 1.67 -7.27 -14.16
CA ASP A 93 3.02 -7.53 -14.64
C ASP A 93 4.03 -6.55 -14.05
N SER A 94 3.68 -5.28 -13.99
CA SER A 94 4.52 -4.26 -13.39
C SER A 94 4.78 -4.52 -11.91
N LEU A 95 3.74 -4.86 -11.15
CA LEU A 95 3.85 -5.14 -9.71
C LEU A 95 4.59 -6.45 -9.45
N ALA A 96 4.44 -7.45 -10.30
CA ALA A 96 5.19 -8.71 -10.19
C ALA A 96 6.70 -8.46 -10.25
N ILE A 97 7.15 -7.56 -11.11
CA ILE A 97 8.57 -7.18 -11.21
C ILE A 97 9.08 -6.57 -9.91
N GLN A 98 8.27 -5.76 -9.24
CA GLN A 98 8.66 -5.06 -8.00
C GLN A 98 8.48 -5.90 -6.74
N SER A 99 7.70 -6.96 -6.80
CA SER A 99 7.27 -7.74 -5.63
C SER A 99 8.43 -8.34 -4.84
N GLU A 100 9.41 -8.91 -5.54
CA GLU A 100 10.58 -9.51 -4.88
C GLU A 100 11.44 -8.46 -4.17
N ARG A 101 11.67 -7.33 -4.83
CA ARG A 101 12.51 -6.27 -4.29
C ARG A 101 11.88 -5.60 -3.08
N LEU A 102 10.57 -5.38 -3.10
CA LEU A 102 9.86 -4.62 -2.07
C LEU A 102 9.18 -5.52 -1.02
N GLY A 103 9.19 -6.84 -1.22
CA GLY A 103 8.70 -7.79 -0.22
C GLY A 103 7.18 -7.76 -0.04
N PHE A 104 6.43 -7.75 -1.13
CA PHE A 104 4.97 -7.87 -1.09
C PHE A 104 4.47 -8.90 -2.12
N THR A 105 3.24 -9.35 -1.93
CA THR A 105 2.53 -10.20 -2.90
C THR A 105 1.39 -9.37 -3.52
N PRO A 106 1.42 -9.06 -4.81
CA PRO A 106 0.39 -8.22 -5.42
C PRO A 106 -0.94 -8.97 -5.55
N SER A 107 -2.02 -8.30 -5.15
CA SER A 107 -3.39 -8.75 -5.33
C SER A 107 -4.17 -7.63 -6.01
N VAL A 108 -4.42 -7.77 -7.30
CA VAL A 108 -5.01 -6.71 -8.13
C VAL A 108 -6.47 -7.05 -8.44
N VAL A 109 -7.38 -6.17 -8.04
CA VAL A 109 -8.80 -6.25 -8.36
C VAL A 109 -9.13 -5.19 -9.40
N GLY A 110 -9.58 -5.62 -10.56
CA GLY A 110 -10.08 -4.72 -11.61
C GLY A 110 -11.60 -4.65 -11.58
N LEU A 111 -12.11 -3.44 -11.69
CA LEU A 111 -13.55 -3.16 -11.69
C LEU A 111 -13.90 -2.22 -12.85
N ASP A 112 -15.02 -2.47 -13.49
CA ASP A 112 -15.62 -1.50 -14.40
C ASP A 112 -16.73 -0.69 -13.70
N MET A 113 -17.35 0.22 -14.41
CA MET A 113 -18.35 1.10 -13.83
C MET A 113 -19.64 0.34 -13.44
N GLU A 114 -19.94 -0.73 -14.15
CA GLU A 114 -21.10 -1.59 -13.83
C GLU A 114 -20.87 -2.37 -12.53
N ASP A 115 -19.66 -2.91 -12.34
CA ASP A 115 -19.25 -3.55 -11.10
C ASP A 115 -19.41 -2.62 -9.90
N LEU A 116 -18.97 -1.37 -10.04
CA LEU A 116 -19.07 -0.36 -8.97
C LEU A 116 -20.52 -0.05 -8.62
N SER A 117 -21.36 0.12 -9.63
CA SER A 117 -22.78 0.39 -9.43
C SER A 117 -23.46 -0.75 -8.69
N ARG A 118 -23.13 -2.00 -9.05
CA ARG A 118 -23.63 -3.20 -8.39
C ARG A 118 -23.18 -3.25 -6.93
N LEU A 119 -21.87 -3.09 -6.66
CA LEU A 119 -21.32 -3.14 -5.30
C LEU A 119 -21.94 -2.08 -4.39
N ALA A 120 -22.13 -0.87 -4.90
CA ALA A 120 -22.73 0.21 -4.14
C ALA A 120 -24.22 -0.04 -3.86
N ARG A 121 -24.96 -0.54 -4.85
CA ARG A 121 -26.40 -0.86 -4.71
C ARG A 121 -26.65 -2.00 -3.72
N ASP A 122 -25.78 -2.99 -3.73
CA ASP A 122 -25.94 -4.21 -2.92
C ASP A 122 -25.37 -4.05 -1.50
N ASP A 123 -24.91 -2.86 -1.14
CA ASP A 123 -24.26 -2.58 0.15
C ASP A 123 -23.17 -3.61 0.49
N ASP A 124 -22.34 -3.93 -0.48
CA ASP A 124 -21.32 -4.96 -0.36
C ASP A 124 -20.32 -4.65 0.76
N PRO A 125 -20.10 -5.56 1.73
CA PRO A 125 -19.20 -5.31 2.86
C PRO A 125 -17.75 -5.07 2.45
N TRP A 126 -17.27 -5.76 1.41
CA TRP A 126 -15.93 -5.54 0.88
C TRP A 126 -15.81 -4.14 0.32
N TRP A 127 -16.81 -3.69 -0.46
CA TRP A 127 -16.81 -2.34 -1.02
C TRP A 127 -16.84 -1.27 0.07
N ALA A 128 -17.62 -1.48 1.11
CA ALA A 128 -17.65 -0.58 2.27
C ALA A 128 -16.27 -0.44 2.93
N SER A 129 -15.55 -1.55 3.04
CA SER A 129 -14.18 -1.57 3.57
C SER A 129 -13.22 -0.81 2.65
N VAL A 130 -13.32 -1.00 1.33
CA VAL A 130 -12.50 -0.27 0.34
C VAL A 130 -12.75 1.24 0.46
N VAL A 131 -14.00 1.66 0.48
CA VAL A 131 -14.38 3.08 0.59
C VAL A 131 -13.78 3.71 1.85
N LYS A 132 -13.74 2.96 2.94
CA LYS A 132 -13.20 3.44 4.22
C LYS A 132 -11.68 3.56 4.22
N ASP A 133 -10.99 2.55 3.70
CA ASP A 133 -9.53 2.39 3.91
C ASP A 133 -8.68 2.82 2.71
N ALA A 134 -9.27 3.02 1.54
CA ALA A 134 -8.51 3.25 0.31
C ALA A 134 -7.66 4.51 0.34
N ILE A 135 -6.39 4.35 -0.05
CA ILE A 135 -5.49 5.45 -0.39
C ILE A 135 -5.51 5.59 -1.91
N VAL A 136 -6.07 6.70 -2.39
CA VAL A 136 -6.21 6.94 -3.83
C VAL A 136 -4.91 7.50 -4.39
N LEU A 137 -4.39 6.84 -5.42
CA LEU A 137 -3.12 7.20 -6.08
C LEU A 137 -3.33 7.87 -7.44
N ALA A 138 -4.45 7.63 -8.08
CA ALA A 138 -4.81 8.27 -9.34
C ALA A 138 -6.33 8.29 -9.51
N GLY A 139 -6.84 9.32 -10.17
CA GLY A 139 -8.24 9.45 -10.51
C GLY A 139 -9.14 9.80 -9.32
N ARG A 140 -10.40 9.39 -9.40
CA ARG A 140 -11.43 9.73 -8.43
C ARG A 140 -11.44 8.76 -7.25
N ARG A 141 -11.98 9.22 -6.14
CA ARG A 141 -12.13 8.37 -4.95
C ARG A 141 -13.17 7.28 -5.19
N PRO A 142 -12.99 6.07 -4.62
CA PRO A 142 -13.95 4.99 -4.76
C PRO A 142 -15.39 5.41 -4.42
N LYS A 143 -15.56 6.20 -3.38
CA LYS A 143 -16.87 6.70 -2.92
C LYS A 143 -17.62 7.50 -4.00
N GLU A 144 -16.90 8.21 -4.85
CA GLU A 144 -17.48 9.13 -5.84
C GLU A 144 -17.83 8.42 -7.15
N LEU A 145 -17.22 7.28 -7.42
CA LEU A 145 -17.33 6.60 -8.71
C LEU A 145 -18.74 6.08 -9.02
N PRO A 146 -19.46 5.43 -8.09
CA PRO A 146 -20.78 4.87 -8.40
C PRO A 146 -21.80 5.90 -8.87
N SER A 147 -21.67 7.15 -8.46
CA SER A 147 -22.58 8.22 -8.88
C SER A 147 -22.36 8.69 -10.32
N LEU A 148 -21.28 8.25 -10.95
CA LEU A 148 -20.92 8.61 -12.32
C LEU A 148 -21.31 7.52 -13.33
N ALA A 149 -21.80 6.39 -12.87
CA ALA A 149 -22.16 5.25 -13.71
C ALA A 149 -23.54 5.42 -14.36
#